data_c8a5489a02e9619efec6f42ee88b5633
#
_entry.id   c8a5489a02e9619efec6f42ee88b5633
#
_cell.length_a   1.000
_cell.length_b   1.000
_cell.length_c   1.000
_cell.angle_alpha   90.00
_cell.angle_beta   90.00
_cell.angle_gamma   90.00
#
_symmetry.space_group_name_H-M   'P 1'
#
loop_
_entity.id
_entity.type
_entity.pdbx_description
1 polymer ?
#
loop_
_entity_poly.entity_id
_entity_poly.type
_entity_poly.pdbx_seq_one_letter_code
_entity_poly.pdbx_strand_id
1 'polypeptide(L)'
;MDSSSSTPSTVWQQESLSQSSCAEILVQRCPACFGGISFGRPLDDGGDIHVATDGNFHHRHRRSAGDCPSFYEPSYFIPKAQVDAVGCHIDHARHHPSKSSQSGVPDEAIDQCEASYEAADGQKQKAAMDNFDDTRLMMLICRHDIPLFFANIDMPGEQQKFSIALICHLFSLLPSQANVVVLYDVGCILARSLSRVSFPARSFLF
;
A
#
# COMPACT_ATOMS: atom_id res chain seq x y z
N MET A 1 -24.42 -25.52 24.61
CA MET A 1 -22.99 -25.17 24.37
C MET A 1 -22.93 -24.49 23.01
N ASP A 2 -23.23 -23.20 23.01
CA ASP A 2 -23.29 -22.40 21.79
C ASP A 2 -21.95 -21.75 21.58
N SER A 3 -21.22 -22.23 20.58
CA SER A 3 -20.00 -21.61 20.09
C SER A 3 -20.35 -20.51 19.09
N SER A 4 -20.50 -19.31 19.58
CA SER A 4 -20.59 -18.10 18.76
C SER A 4 -19.23 -17.80 18.15
N SER A 5 -19.10 -18.06 16.85
CA SER A 5 -17.99 -17.61 16.02
C SER A 5 -18.10 -16.11 15.81
N SER A 6 -17.33 -15.34 16.55
CA SER A 6 -17.12 -13.92 16.30
C SER A 6 -16.22 -13.76 15.10
N THR A 7 -16.78 -13.36 13.98
CA THR A 7 -16.07 -12.79 12.83
C THR A 7 -15.29 -11.56 13.27
N PRO A 8 -14.02 -11.39 12.87
CA PRO A 8 -13.26 -10.17 13.17
C PRO A 8 -13.86 -9.02 12.37
N SER A 9 -14.51 -8.12 13.08
CA SER A 9 -15.08 -6.90 12.53
C SER A 9 -13.96 -5.99 12.04
N THR A 10 -14.00 -5.75 10.76
CA THR A 10 -13.44 -4.66 9.95
C THR A 10 -12.63 -3.60 10.69
N VAL A 11 -11.31 -3.62 10.46
CA VAL A 11 -10.33 -2.63 10.92
C VAL A 11 -10.49 -1.25 10.23
N TRP A 12 -11.48 -1.09 9.36
CA TRP A 12 -11.73 0.13 8.60
C TRP A 12 -12.91 0.90 9.16
N GLN A 13 -12.76 1.51 10.35
CA GLN A 13 -13.68 2.56 10.78
C GLN A 13 -13.36 3.83 9.99
N GLN A 14 -14.13 4.08 8.93
CA GLN A 14 -14.16 5.36 8.26
C GLN A 14 -14.80 6.37 9.23
N GLU A 15 -13.98 7.28 9.76
CA GLU A 15 -14.51 8.56 10.20
C GLU A 15 -15.21 9.18 8.99
N SER A 16 -16.43 9.69 9.20
CA SER A 16 -17.23 10.31 8.13
C SER A 16 -16.57 11.63 7.71
N LEU A 17 -15.58 11.53 6.80
CA LEU A 17 -15.04 12.70 6.12
C LEU A 17 -16.17 13.36 5.32
N SER A 18 -16.28 14.68 5.39
CA SER A 18 -17.19 15.42 4.50
C SER A 18 -16.87 15.04 3.06
N GLN A 19 -17.86 14.85 2.21
CA GLN A 19 -17.71 14.33 0.84
C GLN A 19 -16.70 15.08 -0.05
N SER A 20 -16.16 16.19 0.40
CA SER A 20 -15.29 17.09 -0.38
C SER A 20 -13.89 17.30 0.18
N SER A 21 -13.55 16.77 1.36
CA SER A 21 -12.26 17.01 2.01
C SER A 21 -11.50 15.72 2.29
N CYS A 22 -10.17 15.78 2.21
CA CYS A 22 -9.29 14.71 2.70
C CYS A 22 -8.93 14.92 4.17
N ALA A 23 -8.31 13.91 4.80
CA ALA A 23 -7.85 14.02 6.17
C ALA A 23 -6.77 15.10 6.32
N GLU A 24 -6.80 15.84 7.42
CA GLU A 24 -5.90 16.97 7.69
C GLU A 24 -4.42 16.56 7.66
N ILE A 25 -4.09 15.35 8.07
CA ILE A 25 -2.73 14.81 8.02
C ILE A 25 -2.14 14.84 6.59
N LEU A 26 -2.93 14.61 5.56
CA LEU A 26 -2.48 14.69 4.17
C LEU A 26 -2.18 16.14 3.77
N VAL A 27 -3.03 17.07 4.18
CA VAL A 27 -2.83 18.52 3.94
C VAL A 27 -1.56 19.02 4.63
N GLN A 28 -1.31 18.58 5.87
CA GLN A 28 -0.12 18.93 6.62
C GLN A 28 1.16 18.38 5.96
N ARG A 29 1.11 17.16 5.39
CA ARG A 29 2.27 16.54 4.72
C ARG A 29 2.58 17.18 3.39
N CYS A 30 1.59 17.37 2.55
CA CYS A 30 1.76 18.03 1.26
C CYS A 30 0.58 18.94 0.92
N PRO A 31 0.62 20.20 1.33
CA PRO A 31 -0.43 21.18 1.00
C PRO A 31 -0.67 21.32 -0.50
N ALA A 32 0.38 21.17 -1.31
CA ALA A 32 0.29 21.29 -2.76
C ALA A 32 -0.51 20.16 -3.43
N CYS A 33 -0.52 18.96 -2.83
CA CYS A 33 -1.33 17.84 -3.32
C CYS A 33 -2.74 17.82 -2.72
N PHE A 34 -2.90 18.26 -1.47
CA PHE A 34 -4.12 17.98 -0.70
C PHE A 34 -4.82 19.24 -0.18
N GLY A 35 -4.15 20.40 -0.24
CA GLY A 35 -4.70 21.65 0.26
C GLY A 35 -5.61 22.34 -0.74
N GLY A 36 -6.94 22.36 -0.46
CA GLY A 36 -7.89 23.15 -1.23
C GLY A 36 -8.19 22.65 -2.64
N ILE A 37 -7.89 21.38 -2.96
CA ILE A 37 -8.23 20.79 -4.25
C ILE A 37 -9.68 20.28 -4.27
N SER A 38 -10.30 20.29 -5.45
CA SER A 38 -11.56 19.61 -5.71
C SER A 38 -11.26 18.22 -6.24
N PHE A 39 -11.75 17.19 -5.55
CA PHE A 39 -11.59 15.79 -5.98
C PHE A 39 -12.65 15.37 -7.00
N GLY A 40 -12.32 14.39 -7.85
CA GLY A 40 -13.22 13.79 -8.82
C GLY A 40 -12.79 14.04 -10.27
N ARG A 41 -11.53 14.47 -10.52
CA ARG A 41 -11.00 14.57 -11.87
C ARG A 41 -10.89 13.19 -12.48
N PRO A 42 -11.45 12.94 -13.68
CA PRO A 42 -11.34 11.64 -14.37
C PRO A 42 -9.89 11.21 -14.56
N LEU A 43 -9.65 9.89 -14.56
CA LEU A 43 -8.30 9.34 -14.81
C LEU A 43 -7.79 9.69 -16.20
N ASP A 44 -8.65 9.74 -17.21
CA ASP A 44 -8.32 10.17 -18.59
C ASP A 44 -7.82 11.61 -18.64
N ASP A 45 -8.24 12.44 -17.69
CA ASP A 45 -7.76 13.82 -17.51
C ASP A 45 -6.58 13.93 -16.53
N GLY A 46 -5.99 12.78 -16.14
CA GLY A 46 -4.83 12.68 -15.26
C GLY A 46 -5.14 12.45 -13.79
N GLY A 47 -6.41 12.28 -13.39
CA GLY A 47 -6.78 12.05 -11.98
C GLY A 47 -6.50 13.25 -11.06
N ASP A 48 -6.71 13.06 -9.77
CA ASP A 48 -6.53 14.12 -8.78
C ASP A 48 -5.13 14.10 -8.16
N ILE A 49 -4.67 12.92 -7.76
CA ILE A 49 -3.45 12.71 -6.98
C ILE A 49 -2.52 11.74 -7.71
N HIS A 50 -1.24 12.08 -7.75
CA HIS A 50 -0.19 11.20 -8.24
C HIS A 50 0.72 10.83 -7.08
N VAL A 51 0.92 9.54 -6.90
CA VAL A 51 1.82 8.98 -5.89
C VAL A 51 2.74 7.95 -6.52
N ALA A 52 3.91 7.74 -5.92
CA ALA A 52 4.80 6.65 -6.26
C ALA A 52 5.08 5.82 -5.02
N THR A 53 5.26 4.52 -5.21
CA THR A 53 5.67 3.60 -4.15
C THR A 53 6.88 2.80 -4.60
N ASP A 54 7.85 2.67 -3.70
CA ASP A 54 9.08 1.91 -3.93
C ASP A 54 9.68 1.45 -2.61
N GLY A 55 10.56 0.45 -2.67
CA GLY A 55 11.24 -0.15 -1.54
C GLY A 55 12.69 0.29 -1.39
N ASN A 56 13.09 0.75 -0.19
CA ASN A 56 14.49 0.89 0.16
C ASN A 56 14.99 -0.37 0.87
N PHE A 57 15.75 -1.18 0.13
CA PHE A 57 16.24 -2.48 0.58
C PHE A 57 17.57 -2.43 1.36
N HIS A 58 18.12 -1.25 1.59
CA HIS A 58 19.34 -1.03 2.38
C HIS A 58 19.05 -0.51 3.78
N HIS A 59 17.81 -0.14 4.08
CA HIS A 59 17.42 0.36 5.39
C HIS A 59 17.14 -0.80 6.34
N ARG A 60 17.96 -0.93 7.40
CA ARG A 60 17.87 -2.05 8.35
C ARG A 60 17.85 -1.53 9.78
N HIS A 61 16.92 -2.05 10.58
CA HIS A 61 16.88 -1.80 12.01
C HIS A 61 17.43 -3.01 12.77
N ARG A 62 18.41 -2.78 13.64
CA ARG A 62 18.99 -3.84 14.47
C ARG A 62 18.12 -4.08 15.70
N ARG A 63 17.71 -5.31 15.93
CA ARG A 63 16.95 -5.72 17.12
C ARG A 63 17.60 -5.30 18.44
N SER A 64 18.93 -5.32 18.51
CA SER A 64 19.68 -4.89 19.69
C SER A 64 19.67 -3.38 19.95
N ALA A 65 19.24 -2.57 19.00
CA ALA A 65 19.13 -1.13 19.20
C ALA A 65 17.89 -0.73 20.00
N GLY A 66 16.88 -1.62 20.08
CA GLY A 66 15.60 -1.32 20.73
C GLY A 66 14.78 -0.26 20.01
N ASP A 67 13.62 0.04 20.55
CA ASP A 67 12.72 1.04 19.96
C ASP A 67 13.23 2.45 20.25
N CYS A 68 13.19 3.30 19.21
CA CYS A 68 13.50 4.71 19.34
C CYS A 68 12.29 5.46 19.88
N PRO A 69 12.46 6.48 20.74
CA PRO A 69 11.36 7.34 21.14
C PRO A 69 10.67 7.99 19.93
N SER A 70 9.34 8.05 19.95
CA SER A 70 8.56 8.75 18.94
C SER A 70 8.74 10.25 19.10
N PHE A 71 9.32 10.91 18.08
CA PHE A 71 9.54 12.36 18.09
C PHE A 71 8.43 13.14 17.39
N TYR A 72 7.61 12.45 16.59
CA TYR A 72 6.57 13.05 15.76
C TYR A 72 5.25 12.33 15.92
N GLU A 73 4.20 13.10 16.09
CA GLU A 73 2.81 12.66 16.04
C GLU A 73 2.06 13.52 15.00
N PRO A 74 1.30 12.90 14.09
CA PRO A 74 1.14 11.46 13.87
C PRO A 74 2.35 10.81 13.16
N SER A 75 2.57 9.52 13.42
CA SER A 75 3.65 8.76 12.82
C SER A 75 3.51 8.69 11.30
N TYR A 76 4.65 8.72 10.59
CA TYR A 76 4.72 8.42 9.16
C TYR A 76 4.54 6.92 8.89
N PHE A 77 4.81 6.06 9.86
CA PHE A 77 4.68 4.62 9.72
C PHE A 77 3.24 4.17 9.91
N ILE A 78 2.73 3.40 8.93
CA ILE A 78 1.44 2.72 9.09
C ILE A 78 1.60 1.55 10.08
N PRO A 79 0.55 1.23 10.87
CA PRO A 79 0.62 0.13 11.82
C PRO A 79 0.90 -1.20 11.14
N LYS A 80 1.80 -2.02 11.72
CA LYS A 80 2.08 -3.37 11.25
C LYS A 80 0.81 -4.21 11.13
N ALA A 81 -0.11 -4.11 12.07
CA ALA A 81 -1.39 -4.83 12.04
C ALA A 81 -2.21 -4.54 10.76
N GLN A 82 -2.11 -3.34 10.21
CA GLN A 82 -2.75 -2.98 8.94
C GLN A 82 -2.11 -3.70 7.75
N VAL A 83 -0.77 -3.77 7.74
CA VAL A 83 -0.01 -4.51 6.71
C VAL A 83 -0.35 -6.01 6.77
N ASP A 84 -0.38 -6.57 7.98
CA ASP A 84 -0.68 -7.99 8.18
C ASP A 84 -2.12 -8.33 7.77
N ALA A 85 -3.09 -7.45 8.06
CA ALA A 85 -4.47 -7.62 7.63
C ALA A 85 -4.60 -7.65 6.10
N VAL A 86 -3.87 -6.79 5.39
CA VAL A 86 -3.80 -6.81 3.92
C VAL A 86 -3.17 -8.11 3.43
N GLY A 87 -2.10 -8.57 4.07
CA GLY A 87 -1.46 -9.86 3.76
C GLY A 87 -2.44 -11.03 3.86
N CYS A 88 -3.15 -11.14 4.98
CA CYS A 88 -4.19 -12.16 5.18
C CYS A 88 -5.28 -12.10 4.11
N HIS A 89 -5.70 -10.89 3.71
CA HIS A 89 -6.72 -10.71 2.69
C HIS A 89 -6.24 -11.17 1.30
N ILE A 90 -4.99 -10.86 0.94
CA ILE A 90 -4.37 -11.33 -0.31
C ILE A 90 -4.27 -12.85 -0.33
N ASP A 91 -3.82 -13.46 0.76
CA ASP A 91 -3.68 -14.92 0.85
C ASP A 91 -5.04 -15.62 0.77
N HIS A 92 -6.05 -15.09 1.43
CA HIS A 92 -7.41 -15.59 1.32
C HIS A 92 -7.93 -15.53 -0.14
N ALA A 93 -7.70 -14.41 -0.84
CA ALA A 93 -8.13 -14.25 -2.23
C ALA A 93 -7.37 -15.18 -3.19
N ARG A 94 -6.10 -15.49 -2.91
CA ARG A 94 -5.33 -16.49 -3.68
C ARG A 94 -5.90 -17.91 -3.55
N HIS A 95 -6.37 -18.27 -2.35
CA HIS A 95 -6.97 -19.58 -2.09
C HIS A 95 -8.43 -19.66 -2.57
N HIS A 96 -9.12 -18.54 -2.70
CA HIS A 96 -10.52 -18.44 -3.13
C HIS A 96 -10.66 -17.42 -4.27
N PRO A 97 -10.13 -17.72 -5.48
CA PRO A 97 -10.16 -16.75 -6.56
C PRO A 97 -11.60 -16.46 -6.97
N SER A 98 -12.03 -15.21 -6.81
CA SER A 98 -13.27 -14.74 -7.40
C SER A 98 -13.12 -14.74 -8.92
N LYS A 99 -14.24 -14.91 -9.67
CA LYS A 99 -14.21 -14.85 -11.13
C LYS A 99 -13.53 -13.55 -11.57
N SER A 100 -12.40 -13.67 -12.29
CA SER A 100 -11.53 -12.56 -12.64
C SER A 100 -12.30 -11.46 -13.39
N SER A 101 -12.27 -10.24 -12.88
CA SER A 101 -12.42 -9.09 -13.73
C SER A 101 -11.15 -9.00 -14.59
N GLN A 102 -11.27 -8.80 -15.92
CA GLN A 102 -10.13 -8.63 -16.79
C GLN A 102 -9.32 -7.43 -16.30
N SER A 103 -8.05 -7.64 -15.99
CA SER A 103 -7.13 -6.52 -15.81
C SER A 103 -6.97 -5.85 -17.18
N GLY A 104 -7.01 -4.51 -17.22
CA GLY A 104 -6.80 -3.77 -18.48
C GLY A 104 -5.36 -3.86 -19.02
N VAL A 105 -4.50 -4.67 -18.39
CA VAL A 105 -3.09 -4.88 -18.75
C VAL A 105 -2.96 -6.16 -19.56
N PRO A 106 -2.29 -6.14 -20.75
CA PRO A 106 -2.05 -7.34 -21.55
C PRO A 106 -1.23 -8.40 -20.78
N ASP A 107 -1.59 -9.69 -20.95
CA ASP A 107 -0.92 -10.79 -20.25
C ASP A 107 0.59 -10.86 -20.55
N GLU A 108 1.02 -10.55 -21.80
CA GLU A 108 2.44 -10.52 -22.16
C GLU A 108 3.25 -9.48 -21.37
N ALA A 109 2.64 -8.32 -21.07
CA ALA A 109 3.29 -7.29 -20.26
C ALA A 109 3.43 -7.73 -18.81
N ILE A 110 2.45 -8.48 -18.31
CA ILE A 110 2.47 -9.06 -16.97
C ILE A 110 3.55 -10.12 -16.85
N ASP A 111 3.64 -11.03 -17.82
CA ASP A 111 4.65 -12.11 -17.84
C ASP A 111 6.07 -11.55 -17.87
N GLN A 112 6.33 -10.47 -18.64
CA GLN A 112 7.61 -9.78 -18.64
C GLN A 112 7.94 -9.15 -17.30
N CYS A 113 6.95 -8.53 -16.63
CA CYS A 113 7.13 -7.97 -15.29
C CYS A 113 7.39 -9.07 -14.25
N GLU A 114 6.68 -10.20 -14.32
CA GLU A 114 6.90 -11.34 -13.41
C GLU A 114 8.31 -11.90 -13.56
N ALA A 115 8.79 -12.10 -14.79
CA ALA A 115 10.15 -12.58 -15.06
C ALA A 115 11.22 -11.61 -14.51
N SER A 116 11.02 -10.31 -14.64
CA SER A 116 11.93 -9.29 -14.10
C SER A 116 11.91 -9.26 -12.57
N TYR A 117 10.74 -9.42 -11.97
CA TYR A 117 10.56 -9.47 -10.53
C TYR A 117 11.21 -10.70 -9.90
N GLU A 118 11.04 -11.90 -10.49
CA GLU A 118 11.68 -13.13 -10.03
C GLU A 118 13.21 -13.06 -10.11
N ALA A 119 13.75 -12.41 -11.14
CA ALA A 119 15.18 -12.20 -11.28
C ALA A 119 15.76 -11.30 -10.17
N ALA A 120 14.95 -10.37 -9.64
CA ALA A 120 15.32 -9.49 -8.53
C ALA A 120 15.13 -10.15 -7.15
N ASP A 121 14.39 -11.27 -7.05
CA ASP A 121 14.14 -11.97 -5.79
C ASP A 121 15.42 -12.69 -5.31
N GLY A 122 16.21 -11.96 -4.56
CA GLY A 122 17.49 -12.41 -4.02
C GLY A 122 17.35 -13.49 -2.94
N GLN A 123 17.13 -14.76 -3.32
CA GLN A 123 17.19 -15.92 -2.41
C GLN A 123 18.50 -15.99 -1.60
N LYS A 124 19.54 -15.25 -2.01
CA LYS A 124 20.86 -15.22 -1.39
C LYS A 124 20.93 -14.36 -0.10
N GLN A 125 19.92 -13.60 0.26
CA GLN A 125 19.96 -12.70 1.41
C GLN A 125 19.37 -13.28 2.71
N LYS A 126 18.90 -14.53 2.74
CA LYS A 126 18.25 -15.13 3.91
C LYS A 126 19.17 -15.33 5.12
N ALA A 127 20.48 -15.44 4.93
CA ALA A 127 21.43 -15.85 5.99
C ALA A 127 21.83 -14.74 6.99
N ALA A 128 21.44 -13.47 6.77
CA ALA A 128 21.91 -12.35 7.60
C ALA A 128 20.80 -11.64 8.38
N MET A 129 19.60 -12.23 8.48
CA MET A 129 18.41 -11.52 8.97
C MET A 129 18.15 -11.68 10.48
N ASP A 130 18.79 -12.62 11.16
CA ASP A 130 18.48 -12.96 12.57
C ASP A 130 18.74 -11.80 13.55
N ASN A 131 19.59 -10.84 13.17
CA ASN A 131 19.95 -9.69 13.99
C ASN A 131 19.10 -8.43 13.72
N PHE A 132 18.17 -8.51 12.77
CA PHE A 132 17.34 -7.39 12.38
C PHE A 132 15.86 -7.73 12.61
N ASP A 133 15.09 -6.78 13.10
CA ASP A 133 13.62 -6.85 13.19
C ASP A 133 12.97 -6.26 11.95
N ASP A 134 13.52 -5.14 11.44
CA ASP A 134 13.15 -4.57 10.15
C ASP A 134 14.35 -4.59 9.21
N THR A 135 14.14 -5.08 8.00
CA THR A 135 15.22 -5.27 7.05
C THR A 135 15.18 -4.28 5.89
N ARG A 136 14.05 -3.64 5.69
CA ARG A 136 13.77 -2.78 4.54
C ARG A 136 12.63 -1.82 4.88
N LEU A 137 12.45 -0.84 4.01
CA LEU A 137 11.41 0.18 4.15
C LEU A 137 10.67 0.30 2.82
N MET A 138 9.33 0.23 2.84
CA MET A 138 8.50 0.64 1.72
C MET A 138 7.99 2.05 1.95
N MET A 139 8.03 2.88 0.91
CA MET A 139 7.58 4.28 0.94
C MET A 139 6.43 4.52 -0.01
N LEU A 140 5.56 5.45 0.37
CA LEU A 140 4.62 6.12 -0.51
C LEU A 140 4.94 7.61 -0.52
N ILE A 141 5.25 8.14 -1.70
CA ILE A 141 5.59 9.56 -1.89
C ILE A 141 4.59 10.21 -2.85
N CYS A 142 4.37 11.51 -2.72
CA CYS A 142 3.59 12.26 -3.70
C CYS A 142 4.50 12.78 -4.84
N ARG A 143 3.89 13.31 -5.91
CA ARG A 143 4.60 13.87 -7.08
C ARG A 143 5.53 15.06 -6.77
N HIS A 144 5.53 15.56 -5.53
CA HIS A 144 6.44 16.61 -5.07
C HIS A 144 7.60 16.05 -4.25
N ASP A 145 7.86 14.73 -4.35
CA ASP A 145 8.91 13.99 -3.62
C ASP A 145 8.76 14.07 -2.09
N ILE A 146 7.54 14.32 -1.61
CA ILE A 146 7.25 14.37 -0.18
C ILE A 146 6.76 12.99 0.27
N PRO A 147 7.44 12.37 1.25
CA PRO A 147 6.98 11.13 1.85
C PRO A 147 5.61 11.32 2.52
N LEU A 148 4.66 10.47 2.16
CA LEU A 148 3.34 10.46 2.77
C LEU A 148 3.29 9.43 3.90
N PHE A 149 3.70 8.19 3.61
CA PHE A 149 3.67 7.08 4.56
C PHE A 149 4.81 6.11 4.33
N PHE A 150 5.14 5.37 5.39
CA PHE A 150 6.11 4.30 5.39
C PHE A 150 5.50 3.00 5.92
N ALA A 151 6.03 1.87 5.45
CA ALA A 151 5.78 0.56 6.03
C ALA A 151 7.12 -0.16 6.25
N ASN A 152 7.34 -0.68 7.44
CA ASN A 152 8.50 -1.53 7.73
C ASN A 152 8.33 -2.89 7.08
N ILE A 153 9.39 -3.38 6.43
CA ILE A 153 9.45 -4.70 5.83
C ILE A 153 10.22 -5.62 6.77
N ASP A 154 9.49 -6.48 7.45
CA ASP A 154 10.00 -7.43 8.45
C ASP A 154 10.27 -8.84 7.88
N MET A 155 10.03 -9.04 6.58
CA MET A 155 10.17 -10.34 5.91
C MET A 155 11.06 -10.22 4.67
N PRO A 156 11.76 -11.29 4.28
CA PRO A 156 12.54 -11.32 3.04
C PRO A 156 11.63 -11.26 1.80
N GLY A 157 12.11 -10.57 0.78
CA GLY A 157 11.41 -10.39 -0.50
C GLY A 157 10.49 -9.15 -0.50
N GLU A 158 10.28 -8.63 -1.69
CA GLU A 158 9.34 -7.53 -1.94
C GLU A 158 7.94 -8.11 -2.06
N GLN A 159 7.19 -8.06 -0.96
CA GLN A 159 5.82 -8.55 -0.95
C GLN A 159 4.86 -7.41 -1.26
N GLN A 160 3.95 -7.64 -2.19
CA GLN A 160 2.92 -6.67 -2.61
C GLN A 160 2.05 -6.13 -1.46
N LYS A 161 1.95 -6.87 -0.36
CA LYS A 161 1.15 -6.44 0.80
C LYS A 161 1.56 -5.07 1.35
N PHE A 162 2.85 -4.71 1.28
CA PHE A 162 3.35 -3.43 1.79
C PHE A 162 2.88 -2.26 0.92
N SER A 163 3.06 -2.37 -0.39
CA SER A 163 2.58 -1.35 -1.35
C SER A 163 1.05 -1.23 -1.29
N ILE A 164 0.33 -2.35 -1.27
CA ILE A 164 -1.13 -2.36 -1.17
C ILE A 164 -1.59 -1.73 0.15
N ALA A 165 -0.95 -2.04 1.28
CA ALA A 165 -1.31 -1.47 2.57
C ALA A 165 -1.12 0.05 2.60
N LEU A 166 -0.03 0.57 2.02
CA LEU A 166 0.22 2.00 1.89
C LEU A 166 -0.84 2.70 1.02
N ILE A 167 -1.19 2.10 -0.10
CA ILE A 167 -2.22 2.62 -1.01
C ILE A 167 -3.60 2.59 -0.33
N CYS A 168 -3.96 1.50 0.33
CA CYS A 168 -5.21 1.38 1.08
C CYS A 168 -5.28 2.41 2.23
N HIS A 169 -4.15 2.64 2.92
CA HIS A 169 -4.08 3.65 3.95
C HIS A 169 -4.32 5.06 3.38
N LEU A 170 -3.68 5.40 2.27
CA LEU A 170 -3.94 6.66 1.58
C LEU A 170 -5.44 6.80 1.23
N PHE A 171 -6.05 5.77 0.64
CA PHE A 171 -7.46 5.81 0.29
C PHE A 171 -8.40 5.96 1.48
N SER A 172 -8.04 5.46 2.66
CA SER A 172 -8.85 5.64 3.87
C SER A 172 -8.90 7.11 4.33
N LEU A 173 -7.92 7.92 3.91
CA LEU A 173 -7.77 9.32 4.25
C LEU A 173 -8.29 10.28 3.16
N LEU A 174 -8.70 9.74 2.00
CA LEU A 174 -9.22 10.50 0.87
C LEU A 174 -10.75 10.39 0.78
N PRO A 175 -11.43 11.40 0.23
CA PRO A 175 -12.86 11.31 -0.06
C PRO A 175 -13.13 10.25 -1.15
N SER A 176 -14.36 9.72 -1.16
CA SER A 176 -14.73 8.58 -2.03
C SER A 176 -14.59 8.85 -3.53
N GLN A 177 -14.73 10.10 -3.95
CA GLN A 177 -14.61 10.54 -5.35
C GLN A 177 -13.17 10.76 -5.80
N ALA A 178 -12.18 10.66 -4.91
CA ALA A 178 -10.79 10.90 -5.27
C ALA A 178 -10.25 9.82 -6.22
N ASN A 179 -9.65 10.27 -7.33
CA ASN A 179 -8.98 9.44 -8.31
C ASN A 179 -7.45 9.56 -8.16
N VAL A 180 -6.80 8.43 -7.96
CA VAL A 180 -5.35 8.37 -7.67
C VAL A 180 -4.63 7.63 -8.79
N VAL A 181 -3.56 8.24 -9.30
CA VAL A 181 -2.60 7.58 -10.18
C VAL A 181 -1.44 7.09 -9.32
N VAL A 182 -1.16 5.80 -9.40
CA VAL A 182 -0.08 5.15 -8.63
C VAL A 182 1.02 4.74 -9.60
N LEU A 183 2.23 5.21 -9.35
CA LEU A 183 3.44 4.80 -10.08
C LEU A 183 4.18 3.75 -9.25
N TYR A 184 4.44 2.61 -9.86
CA TYR A 184 5.17 1.51 -9.26
C TYR A 184 5.85 0.70 -10.37
N ASP A 185 7.12 0.35 -10.20
CA ASP A 185 7.90 -0.34 -11.22
C ASP A 185 7.33 -1.73 -11.59
N VAL A 186 6.71 -2.41 -10.62
CA VAL A 186 5.97 -3.68 -10.83
C VAL A 186 4.45 -3.46 -10.77
N GLY A 187 3.98 -2.31 -11.21
CA GLY A 187 2.56 -1.91 -11.18
C GLY A 187 1.65 -2.86 -11.95
N CYS A 188 2.13 -3.49 -13.03
CA CYS A 188 1.41 -4.51 -13.80
C CYS A 188 1.05 -5.74 -12.94
N ILE A 189 1.97 -6.23 -12.10
CA ILE A 189 1.74 -7.35 -11.20
C ILE A 189 0.76 -6.93 -10.08
N LEU A 190 0.92 -5.70 -9.59
CA LEU A 190 0.03 -5.15 -8.58
C LEU A 190 -1.40 -5.01 -9.12
N ALA A 191 -1.58 -4.49 -10.33
CA ALA A 191 -2.88 -4.37 -10.99
C ALA A 191 -3.59 -5.72 -11.13
N ARG A 192 -2.86 -6.76 -11.56
CA ARG A 192 -3.36 -8.15 -11.64
C ARG A 192 -3.78 -8.68 -10.27
N SER A 193 -2.98 -8.44 -9.24
CA SER A 193 -3.30 -8.87 -7.88
C SER A 193 -4.55 -8.17 -7.34
N LEU A 194 -4.66 -6.87 -7.55
CA LEU A 194 -5.80 -6.07 -7.11
C LEU A 194 -7.09 -6.41 -7.86
N SER A 195 -7.03 -6.81 -9.14
CA SER A 195 -8.20 -7.26 -9.88
C SER A 195 -8.80 -8.58 -9.33
N ARG A 196 -7.99 -9.38 -8.66
CA ARG A 196 -8.41 -10.64 -8.03
C ARG A 196 -8.88 -10.48 -6.59
N VAL A 197 -8.49 -9.38 -5.96
CA VAL A 197 -8.79 -9.08 -4.55
C VAL A 197 -9.83 -7.97 -4.55
N SER A 198 -11.05 -8.28 -4.06
CA SER A 198 -12.11 -7.27 -3.93
C SER A 198 -11.75 -6.29 -2.82
N PHE A 199 -10.94 -5.28 -3.16
CA PHE A 199 -10.84 -4.09 -2.33
C PHE A 199 -12.06 -3.19 -2.56
N PRO A 200 -12.48 -2.38 -1.57
CA PRO A 200 -13.59 -1.44 -1.77
C PRO A 200 -13.30 -0.60 -3.03
N ALA A 201 -14.26 -0.66 -3.96
CA ALA A 201 -14.14 -0.12 -5.31
C ALA A 201 -13.76 1.36 -5.29
N ARG A 202 -12.49 1.66 -5.51
CA ARG A 202 -12.01 3.00 -5.82
C ARG A 202 -11.22 2.94 -7.12
N SER A 203 -11.37 3.97 -7.93
CA SER A 203 -10.71 4.05 -9.23
C SER A 203 -9.24 4.44 -9.04
N PHE A 204 -8.33 3.56 -9.41
CA PHE A 204 -6.92 3.88 -9.54
C PHE A 204 -6.38 3.35 -10.87
N LEU A 205 -5.41 4.06 -11.42
CA LEU A 205 -4.66 3.70 -12.60
C LEU A 205 -3.21 3.42 -12.20
N PHE A 206 -2.62 2.37 -12.77
CA PHE A 206 -1.19 2.07 -12.69
C PHE A 206 -0.50 2.45 -13.98
#